data_39c0804fc5791e91e33387024cbf073c
#
_entry.id   39c0804fc5791e91e33387024cbf073c
#
_cell.length_a   1.000
_cell.length_b   1.000
_cell.length_c   1.000
_cell.angle_alpha   90.00
_cell.angle_beta   90.00
_cell.angle_gamma   90.00
#
_symmetry.space_group_name_H-M   'P 1'
#
loop_
_entity.id
_entity.type
_entity.pdbx_description
1 polymer ?
#
loop_
_entity_poly.entity_id
_entity_poly.type
_entity_poly.pdbx_seq_one_letter_code
_entity_poly.pdbx_strand_id
1 'polypeptide(L)'
;MSTIDRLLIDLSQLFANSAPEDICIVRLSAIGDTCHALAVVRNLQDNWPDARITWLIGKTESALMGDIPDIEFIIFDKSEGRRAYADIKDKLDGRTFDVALCMHASMRANFLCRGIPARVKVGFDKPRARDFQWLFTNTRIPAASGEHAMEAMMGFARFIGARETPLRWDIPIAEADRQFAGREPGRPLVVISPCSSQRARNFRNWPESHFVSVANYLRQQKNTDVIVTGGNSELERQYGRTLRTLAQARDLVGQTSLKQLYALLAAADLVIAPDSGPVHMATTARTAVIGLYATSN
;
A
#
# COMPACT_ATOMS: atom_id res chain seq x y z
N MET A 1 22.78 30.15 10.66
CA MET A 1 22.35 29.51 9.41
C MET A 1 23.59 29.01 8.70
N SER A 2 23.79 27.69 8.64
CA SER A 2 25.00 27.12 8.02
C SER A 2 24.91 27.22 6.51
N THR A 3 26.08 27.19 5.85
CA THR A 3 26.22 27.25 4.38
C THR A 3 25.48 26.07 3.68
N ILE A 4 25.12 25.02 4.43
CA ILE A 4 24.37 23.85 3.96
C ILE A 4 22.87 24.18 3.76
N ASP A 5 22.32 25.14 4.54
CA ASP A 5 20.91 25.56 4.39
C ASP A 5 20.64 26.40 3.13
N ARG A 6 21.68 26.92 2.48
CA ARG A 6 21.56 27.71 1.24
C ARG A 6 21.54 26.89 -0.05
N LEU A 7 21.78 25.56 0.03
CA LEU A 7 21.75 24.64 -1.12
C LEU A 7 20.49 23.77 -1.17
N LEU A 8 19.54 23.93 -0.26
CA LEU A 8 18.20 23.41 -0.42
C LEU A 8 17.51 24.28 -1.49
N ILE A 9 17.62 23.86 -2.74
CA ILE A 9 16.76 24.38 -3.81
C ILE A 9 15.33 24.31 -3.27
N ASP A 10 14.64 25.42 -3.23
CA ASP A 10 13.21 25.46 -2.91
C ASP A 10 12.46 24.78 -4.06
N LEU A 11 12.27 23.47 -3.92
CA LEU A 11 11.68 22.62 -4.94
C LEU A 11 10.17 22.83 -5.08
N SER A 12 9.51 23.52 -4.14
CA SER A 12 8.14 23.99 -4.33
C SER A 12 8.05 24.96 -5.53
N GLN A 13 9.17 25.53 -5.92
CA GLN A 13 9.30 26.37 -7.12
C GLN A 13 9.83 25.61 -8.35
N LEU A 14 10.42 24.42 -8.19
CA LEU A 14 11.04 23.71 -9.31
C LEU A 14 10.01 23.29 -10.37
N PHE A 15 8.81 22.92 -9.94
CA PHE A 15 7.69 22.52 -10.80
C PHE A 15 6.52 23.52 -10.75
N ALA A 16 6.68 24.67 -10.09
CA ALA A 16 5.65 25.71 -10.04
C ALA A 16 5.36 26.33 -11.42
N ASN A 17 6.36 26.35 -12.30
CA ASN A 17 6.28 26.97 -13.64
C ASN A 17 6.40 25.95 -14.79
N SER A 18 6.74 24.70 -14.54
CA SER A 18 6.80 23.65 -15.56
C SER A 18 6.53 22.28 -14.90
N ALA A 19 5.46 21.63 -15.31
CA ALA A 19 5.14 20.28 -14.84
C ALA A 19 6.30 19.30 -15.07
N PRO A 20 6.55 18.33 -14.18
CA PRO A 20 7.48 17.24 -14.45
C PRO A 20 6.91 16.37 -15.59
N GLU A 21 7.76 15.93 -16.51
CA GLU A 21 7.38 15.03 -17.60
C GLU A 21 7.54 13.56 -17.20
N ASP A 22 8.60 13.24 -16.44
CA ASP A 22 8.95 11.88 -16.02
C ASP A 22 9.12 11.79 -14.50
N ILE A 23 8.22 11.04 -13.87
CA ILE A 23 8.20 10.84 -12.40
C ILE A 23 8.49 9.38 -12.09
N CYS A 24 9.49 9.12 -11.23
CA CYS A 24 9.76 7.79 -10.71
C CYS A 24 9.29 7.65 -9.27
N ILE A 25 8.49 6.63 -8.97
CA ILE A 25 8.01 6.30 -7.63
C ILE A 25 8.75 5.07 -7.11
N VAL A 26 9.27 5.13 -5.89
CA VAL A 26 9.88 3.98 -5.22
C VAL A 26 9.09 3.62 -3.97
N ARG A 27 8.21 2.65 -4.09
CA ARG A 27 7.51 2.02 -2.96
C ARG A 27 7.35 0.52 -3.21
N LEU A 28 8.21 -0.29 -2.59
CA LEU A 28 8.29 -1.72 -2.87
C LEU A 28 7.26 -2.54 -2.07
N SER A 29 6.97 -2.14 -0.84
CA SER A 29 6.13 -2.85 0.13
C SER A 29 5.80 -1.94 1.34
N ALA A 30 4.88 -2.29 2.25
CA ALA A 30 3.97 -3.42 2.18
C ALA A 30 2.67 -3.03 1.46
N ILE A 31 1.70 -3.97 1.33
CA ILE A 31 0.40 -3.72 0.65
C ILE A 31 -0.29 -2.46 1.18
N GLY A 32 -0.38 -2.27 2.50
CA GLY A 32 -0.99 -1.07 3.08
C GLY A 32 -0.30 0.22 2.66
N ASP A 33 1.02 0.21 2.68
CA ASP A 33 1.80 1.37 2.26
C ASP A 33 1.73 1.63 0.75
N THR A 34 1.59 0.59 -0.08
CA THR A 34 1.35 0.78 -1.52
C THR A 34 -0.04 1.34 -1.80
N CYS A 35 -1.04 1.00 -0.96
CA CYS A 35 -2.35 1.67 -1.00
C CYS A 35 -2.22 3.18 -0.72
N HIS A 36 -1.42 3.57 0.27
CA HIS A 36 -1.17 4.99 0.54
C HIS A 36 -0.38 5.66 -0.60
N ALA A 37 0.64 4.99 -1.14
CA ALA A 37 1.41 5.50 -2.28
C ALA A 37 0.55 5.68 -3.54
N LEU A 38 -0.43 4.82 -3.76
CA LEU A 38 -1.35 4.94 -4.90
C LEU A 38 -2.17 6.24 -4.83
N ALA A 39 -2.60 6.67 -3.64
CA ALA A 39 -3.29 7.95 -3.49
C ALA A 39 -2.38 9.13 -3.91
N VAL A 40 -1.08 9.06 -3.60
CA VAL A 40 -0.09 10.04 -4.07
C VAL A 40 0.01 10.01 -5.59
N VAL A 41 0.14 8.81 -6.18
CA VAL A 41 0.24 8.66 -7.64
C VAL A 41 -0.99 9.23 -8.34
N ARG A 42 -2.20 8.96 -7.82
CA ARG A 42 -3.45 9.51 -8.35
C ARG A 42 -3.49 11.04 -8.24
N ASN A 43 -3.03 11.59 -7.14
CA ASN A 43 -2.89 13.05 -6.99
C ASN A 43 -1.93 13.64 -8.03
N LEU A 44 -0.81 12.96 -8.32
CA LEU A 44 0.13 13.40 -9.35
C LEU A 44 -0.49 13.34 -10.75
N GLN A 45 -1.24 12.27 -11.08
CA GLN A 45 -1.97 12.15 -12.35
C GLN A 45 -3.03 13.25 -12.52
N ASP A 46 -3.72 13.62 -11.43
CA ASP A 46 -4.72 14.69 -11.44
C ASP A 46 -4.09 16.08 -11.66
N ASN A 47 -2.89 16.31 -11.12
CA ASN A 47 -2.16 17.57 -11.29
C ASN A 47 -1.42 17.66 -12.62
N TRP A 48 -0.85 16.55 -13.08
CA TRP A 48 -0.01 16.47 -14.27
C TRP A 48 -0.41 15.27 -15.14
N PRO A 49 -1.53 15.37 -15.87
CA PRO A 49 -2.09 14.24 -16.63
C PRO A 49 -1.19 13.75 -17.76
N ASP A 50 -0.30 14.60 -18.27
CA ASP A 50 0.66 14.25 -19.32
C ASP A 50 1.98 13.67 -18.78
N ALA A 51 2.19 13.68 -17.46
CA ALA A 51 3.39 13.12 -16.85
C ALA A 51 3.43 11.60 -16.93
N ARG A 52 4.56 11.05 -17.37
CA ARG A 52 4.82 9.61 -17.36
C ARG A 52 5.21 9.16 -15.97
N ILE A 53 4.45 8.24 -15.39
CA ILE A 53 4.72 7.71 -14.05
C ILE A 53 5.27 6.31 -14.16
N THR A 54 6.50 6.11 -13.67
CA THR A 54 7.12 4.80 -13.50
C THR A 54 7.18 4.44 -12.02
N TRP A 55 6.62 3.29 -11.64
CA TRP A 55 6.60 2.85 -10.25
C TRP A 55 7.43 1.59 -10.06
N LEU A 56 8.53 1.70 -9.28
CA LEU A 56 9.30 0.55 -8.80
C LEU A 56 8.55 -0.06 -7.61
N ILE A 57 7.98 -1.25 -7.83
CA ILE A 57 7.08 -1.94 -6.90
C ILE A 57 7.57 -3.37 -6.61
N GLY A 58 7.25 -3.91 -5.44
CA GLY A 58 7.55 -5.30 -5.11
C GLY A 58 6.64 -6.29 -5.86
N LYS A 59 7.13 -7.52 -6.08
CA LYS A 59 6.39 -8.56 -6.81
C LYS A 59 5.04 -8.90 -6.17
N THR A 60 4.97 -8.94 -4.84
CA THR A 60 3.70 -9.21 -4.14
C THR A 60 2.70 -8.07 -4.35
N GLU A 61 3.16 -6.86 -4.21
CA GLU A 61 2.34 -5.65 -4.31
C GLU A 61 1.88 -5.41 -5.76
N SER A 62 2.71 -5.77 -6.74
CA SER A 62 2.32 -5.68 -8.16
C SER A 62 1.16 -6.60 -8.54
N ALA A 63 0.96 -7.71 -7.82
CA ALA A 63 -0.20 -8.57 -8.04
C ALA A 63 -1.54 -7.88 -7.72
N LEU A 64 -1.52 -6.80 -6.91
CA LEU A 64 -2.70 -5.96 -6.67
C LEU A 64 -2.76 -4.74 -7.58
N MET A 65 -1.60 -4.11 -7.84
CA MET A 65 -1.51 -2.77 -8.45
C MET A 65 -1.12 -2.78 -9.92
N GLY A 66 -0.50 -3.85 -10.42
CA GLY A 66 0.24 -3.87 -11.68
C GLY A 66 -0.60 -3.73 -12.96
N ASP A 67 -1.92 -3.73 -12.86
CA ASP A 67 -2.86 -3.51 -13.97
C ASP A 67 -3.54 -2.13 -13.92
N ILE A 68 -3.10 -1.26 -13.03
CA ILE A 68 -3.60 0.12 -12.95
C ILE A 68 -3.14 0.86 -14.22
N PRO A 69 -4.07 1.45 -14.99
CA PRO A 69 -3.72 2.14 -16.23
C PRO A 69 -2.90 3.40 -15.99
N ASP A 70 -2.17 3.81 -17.02
CA ASP A 70 -1.35 5.03 -17.06
C ASP A 70 -0.22 5.08 -16.02
N ILE A 71 0.24 3.89 -15.57
CA ILE A 71 1.41 3.70 -14.71
C ILE A 71 2.29 2.58 -15.29
N GLU A 72 3.53 2.87 -15.54
CA GLU A 72 4.52 1.85 -15.88
C GLU A 72 5.05 1.20 -14.60
N PHE A 73 4.80 -0.09 -14.41
CA PHE A 73 5.31 -0.83 -13.25
C PHE A 73 6.60 -1.56 -13.57
N ILE A 74 7.65 -1.27 -12.81
CA ILE A 74 8.89 -2.04 -12.82
C ILE A 74 8.95 -2.87 -11.55
N ILE A 75 8.85 -4.20 -11.71
CA ILE A 75 8.72 -5.14 -10.60
C ILE A 75 10.10 -5.47 -10.02
N PHE A 76 10.26 -5.28 -8.72
CA PHE A 76 11.40 -5.72 -7.95
C PHE A 76 11.10 -7.05 -7.24
N ASP A 77 11.70 -8.15 -7.70
CA ASP A 77 11.61 -9.44 -7.02
C ASP A 77 12.76 -9.61 -6.03
N LYS A 78 12.46 -9.44 -4.74
CA LYS A 78 13.46 -9.60 -3.67
C LYS A 78 14.07 -11.00 -3.59
N SER A 79 13.43 -12.03 -4.14
CA SER A 79 13.93 -13.42 -4.13
C SER A 79 15.13 -13.61 -5.05
N GLU A 80 15.30 -12.75 -6.04
CA GLU A 80 16.43 -12.78 -7.00
C GLU A 80 17.71 -12.12 -6.46
N GLY A 81 17.68 -11.58 -5.24
CA GLY A 81 18.85 -11.00 -4.59
C GLY A 81 19.51 -9.89 -5.41
N ARG A 82 20.80 -10.05 -5.74
CA ARG A 82 21.56 -9.03 -6.48
C ARG A 82 21.09 -8.87 -7.94
N ARG A 83 20.56 -9.94 -8.53
CA ARG A 83 20.07 -9.92 -9.90
C ARG A 83 18.91 -8.94 -10.07
N ALA A 84 18.01 -8.86 -9.09
CA ALA A 84 16.90 -7.89 -9.11
C ALA A 84 17.37 -6.44 -9.28
N TYR A 85 18.53 -6.08 -8.73
CA TYR A 85 19.08 -4.71 -8.88
C TYR A 85 19.67 -4.51 -10.29
N ALA A 86 20.31 -5.53 -10.86
CA ALA A 86 20.83 -5.47 -12.23
C ALA A 86 19.67 -5.31 -13.22
N ASP A 87 18.62 -6.13 -13.08
CA ASP A 87 17.45 -6.09 -13.95
C ASP A 87 16.72 -4.72 -13.89
N ILE A 88 16.64 -4.10 -12.70
CA ILE A 88 16.10 -2.73 -12.57
C ILE A 88 17.01 -1.73 -13.27
N LYS A 89 18.32 -1.84 -13.08
CA LYS A 89 19.30 -0.95 -13.72
C LYS A 89 19.20 -1.02 -15.26
N ASP A 90 19.10 -2.23 -15.80
CA ASP A 90 18.98 -2.45 -17.24
C ASP A 90 17.66 -1.88 -17.80
N LYS A 91 16.55 -2.01 -17.05
CA LYS A 91 15.25 -1.41 -17.42
C LYS A 91 15.24 0.11 -17.35
N LEU A 92 16.13 0.71 -16.57
CA LEU A 92 16.26 2.16 -16.42
C LEU A 92 17.37 2.74 -17.30
N ASP A 93 18.12 1.89 -18.03
CA ASP A 93 19.20 2.35 -18.88
C ASP A 93 18.70 3.30 -19.98
N GLY A 94 19.47 4.36 -20.24
CA GLY A 94 19.10 5.42 -21.20
C GLY A 94 17.91 6.31 -20.79
N ARG A 95 17.33 6.11 -19.60
CA ARG A 95 16.22 6.93 -19.09
C ARG A 95 16.74 8.05 -18.20
N THR A 96 15.93 9.11 -18.05
CA THR A 96 16.16 10.19 -17.08
C THR A 96 14.83 10.64 -16.53
N PHE A 97 14.74 10.80 -15.21
CA PHE A 97 13.56 11.28 -14.52
C PHE A 97 13.78 12.69 -13.99
N ASP A 98 12.78 13.54 -14.11
CA ASP A 98 12.79 14.86 -13.49
C ASP A 98 12.85 14.75 -11.98
N VAL A 99 12.07 13.81 -11.44
CA VAL A 99 12.00 13.55 -10.00
C VAL A 99 11.80 12.07 -9.70
N ALA A 100 12.49 11.59 -8.64
CA ALA A 100 12.25 10.30 -8.02
C ALA A 100 11.72 10.50 -6.59
N LEU A 101 10.53 10.03 -6.29
CA LEU A 101 9.92 10.04 -4.97
C LEU A 101 10.28 8.74 -4.24
N CYS A 102 11.28 8.79 -3.36
CA CYS A 102 11.82 7.65 -2.61
C CYS A 102 10.97 7.41 -1.34
N MET A 103 9.72 6.97 -1.52
CA MET A 103 8.71 6.81 -0.47
C MET A 103 8.85 5.51 0.33
N HIS A 104 10.02 4.85 0.28
CA HIS A 104 10.33 3.64 1.03
C HIS A 104 11.70 3.76 1.69
N ALA A 105 11.72 4.02 2.99
CA ALA A 105 12.95 4.09 3.78
C ALA A 105 13.33 2.69 4.30
N SER A 106 14.05 1.94 3.49
CA SER A 106 14.70 0.67 3.84
C SER A 106 16.00 0.53 3.06
N MET A 107 17.00 -0.18 3.60
CA MET A 107 18.28 -0.34 2.93
C MET A 107 18.12 -0.85 1.49
N ARG A 108 17.20 -1.80 1.27
CA ARG A 108 16.90 -2.35 -0.06
C ARG A 108 16.39 -1.27 -1.03
N ALA A 109 15.43 -0.47 -0.62
CA ALA A 109 14.88 0.61 -1.43
C ALA A 109 15.90 1.73 -1.63
N ASN A 110 16.71 2.02 -0.62
CA ASN A 110 17.75 3.04 -0.67
C ASN A 110 18.79 2.72 -1.76
N PHE A 111 19.21 1.45 -1.87
CA PHE A 111 20.10 1.03 -2.96
C PHE A 111 19.46 1.19 -4.33
N LEU A 112 18.16 0.94 -4.48
CA LEU A 112 17.45 1.24 -5.72
C LEU A 112 17.43 2.75 -6.00
N CYS A 113 17.07 3.57 -5.03
CA CYS A 113 17.07 5.04 -5.19
C CYS A 113 18.41 5.58 -5.68
N ARG A 114 19.54 4.99 -5.25
CA ARG A 114 20.88 5.39 -5.73
C ARG A 114 21.00 5.18 -7.25
N GLY A 115 20.48 4.06 -7.74
CA GLY A 115 20.61 3.65 -9.16
C GLY A 115 19.64 4.36 -10.11
N ILE A 116 18.63 5.05 -9.62
CA ILE A 116 17.66 5.76 -10.47
C ILE A 116 18.32 7.00 -11.08
N PRO A 117 18.31 7.16 -12.41
CA PRO A 117 18.84 8.34 -13.08
C PRO A 117 17.83 9.51 -13.00
N ALA A 118 17.74 10.14 -11.83
CA ALA A 118 16.84 11.27 -11.58
C ALA A 118 17.63 12.52 -11.16
N ARG A 119 17.19 13.69 -11.65
CA ARG A 119 17.75 15.00 -11.31
C ARG A 119 17.52 15.34 -9.84
N VAL A 120 16.31 15.05 -9.36
CA VAL A 120 15.89 15.26 -7.99
C VAL A 120 15.43 13.94 -7.38
N LYS A 121 15.99 13.58 -6.24
CA LYS A 121 15.62 12.38 -5.47
C LYS A 121 15.11 12.81 -4.10
N VAL A 122 13.80 12.77 -3.92
CA VAL A 122 13.14 13.19 -2.69
C VAL A 122 13.04 12.02 -1.72
N GLY A 123 13.57 12.18 -0.52
CA GLY A 123 13.45 11.23 0.58
C GLY A 123 12.59 11.75 1.73
N PHE A 124 12.39 10.93 2.75
CA PHE A 124 11.78 11.37 3.99
C PHE A 124 12.68 12.38 4.73
N ASP A 125 12.07 13.18 5.58
CA ASP A 125 12.75 13.99 6.57
C ASP A 125 13.59 13.15 7.56
N LYS A 126 14.52 13.77 8.26
CA LYS A 126 15.46 13.07 9.14
C LYS A 126 14.81 12.16 10.19
N PRO A 127 13.71 12.53 10.88
CA PRO A 127 13.04 11.66 11.84
C PRO A 127 12.41 10.39 11.22
N ARG A 128 11.91 10.46 9.98
CA ARG A 128 11.24 9.35 9.29
C ARG A 128 12.18 8.57 8.37
N ALA A 129 13.32 9.15 7.98
CA ALA A 129 14.34 8.48 7.17
C ALA A 129 14.99 7.34 7.99
N ARG A 130 14.82 6.11 7.51
CA ARG A 130 15.44 4.90 8.09
C ARG A 130 16.56 4.42 7.20
N ASP A 131 17.45 3.59 7.76
CA ASP A 131 18.52 2.91 7.02
C ASP A 131 19.37 3.89 6.19
N PHE A 132 19.67 5.04 6.79
CA PHE A 132 20.52 6.09 6.17
C PHE A 132 20.00 6.60 4.81
N GLN A 133 18.68 6.66 4.60
CA GLN A 133 18.07 7.09 3.32
C GLN A 133 18.65 8.40 2.80
N TRP A 134 19.02 9.32 3.70
CA TRP A 134 19.60 10.63 3.37
C TRP A 134 20.94 10.55 2.61
N LEU A 135 21.63 9.39 2.58
CA LEU A 135 22.82 9.17 1.76
C LEU A 135 22.48 8.82 0.29
N PHE A 136 21.23 8.48 0.01
CA PHE A 136 20.74 7.97 -1.27
C PHE A 136 19.78 8.92 -1.98
N THR A 137 19.42 10.02 -1.32
CA THR A 137 18.54 11.08 -1.83
C THR A 137 19.27 12.41 -1.75
N ASN A 138 18.97 13.36 -2.63
CA ASN A 138 19.61 14.67 -2.65
C ASN A 138 18.71 15.78 -2.09
N THR A 139 17.48 15.45 -1.76
CA THR A 139 16.55 16.35 -1.05
C THR A 139 15.57 15.54 -0.21
N ARG A 140 14.73 16.22 0.59
CA ARG A 140 13.81 15.58 1.53
C ARG A 140 12.57 16.44 1.77
N ILE A 141 11.46 15.79 2.07
CA ILE A 141 10.25 16.49 2.48
C ILE A 141 10.47 17.22 3.83
N PRO A 142 9.72 18.29 4.12
CA PRO A 142 9.76 18.96 5.40
C PRO A 142 9.45 18.02 6.57
N ALA A 143 10.06 18.31 7.73
CA ALA A 143 9.76 17.56 8.94
C ALA A 143 8.33 17.85 9.41
N ALA A 144 7.62 16.80 9.75
CA ALA A 144 6.30 16.88 10.37
C ALA A 144 6.19 15.80 11.46
N SER A 145 5.39 16.05 12.49
CA SER A 145 5.18 15.15 13.61
C SER A 145 3.70 14.89 13.82
N GLY A 146 3.37 13.66 14.24
CA GLY A 146 1.97 13.29 14.54
C GLY A 146 1.06 13.11 13.32
N GLU A 147 1.63 13.05 12.12
CA GLU A 147 0.87 12.84 10.89
C GLU A 147 0.50 11.36 10.69
N HIS A 148 -0.68 11.13 10.15
CA HIS A 148 -1.04 9.82 9.63
C HIS A 148 -0.11 9.39 8.48
N ALA A 149 0.13 8.08 8.32
CA ALA A 149 1.06 7.57 7.30
C ALA A 149 0.71 8.03 5.86
N MET A 150 -0.56 8.16 5.54
CA MET A 150 -1.03 8.69 4.26
C MET A 150 -0.62 10.17 4.10
N GLU A 151 -0.83 11.00 5.10
CA GLU A 151 -0.46 12.43 5.08
C GLU A 151 1.04 12.60 4.90
N ALA A 152 1.83 11.77 5.58
CA ALA A 152 3.27 11.73 5.42
C ALA A 152 3.68 11.41 3.97
N MET A 153 2.96 10.52 3.29
CA MET A 153 3.20 10.21 1.87
C MET A 153 2.71 11.33 0.95
N MET A 154 1.53 11.91 1.21
CA MET A 154 1.06 13.09 0.46
C MET A 154 2.00 14.27 0.56
N GLY A 155 2.81 14.35 1.63
CA GLY A 155 3.90 15.29 1.76
C GLY A 155 4.90 15.30 0.59
N PHE A 156 5.10 14.16 -0.08
CA PHE A 156 5.95 14.09 -1.28
C PHE A 156 5.33 14.83 -2.46
N ALA A 157 4.03 14.65 -2.72
CA ALA A 157 3.34 15.35 -3.79
C ALA A 157 3.30 16.87 -3.52
N ARG A 158 2.93 17.28 -2.30
CA ARG A 158 2.94 18.68 -1.88
C ARG A 158 4.32 19.31 -2.03
N PHE A 159 5.37 18.58 -1.65
CA PHE A 159 6.74 19.07 -1.71
C PHE A 159 7.22 19.39 -3.13
N ILE A 160 6.77 18.64 -4.13
CA ILE A 160 7.09 18.90 -5.53
C ILE A 160 6.10 19.85 -6.22
N GLY A 161 5.14 20.42 -5.49
CA GLY A 161 4.23 21.47 -5.99
C GLY A 161 2.86 20.97 -6.45
N ALA A 162 2.52 19.70 -6.26
CA ALA A 162 1.18 19.20 -6.56
C ALA A 162 0.15 19.79 -5.57
N ARG A 163 -1.00 20.20 -6.09
CA ARG A 163 -2.14 20.67 -5.29
C ARG A 163 -2.91 19.49 -4.71
N GLU A 164 -3.58 19.70 -3.60
CA GLU A 164 -4.46 18.67 -3.05
C GLU A 164 -5.66 18.42 -3.96
N THR A 165 -5.95 17.15 -4.21
CA THR A 165 -7.12 16.66 -4.95
C THR A 165 -7.88 15.67 -4.09
N PRO A 166 -9.16 15.39 -4.36
CA PRO A 166 -9.91 14.37 -3.65
C PRO A 166 -9.21 13.01 -3.72
N LEU A 167 -9.12 12.32 -2.58
CA LEU A 167 -8.48 11.01 -2.51
C LEU A 167 -9.23 9.99 -3.38
N ARG A 168 -8.50 9.32 -4.25
CA ARG A 168 -8.99 8.21 -5.07
C ARG A 168 -7.92 7.15 -5.24
N TRP A 169 -8.36 5.93 -5.53
CA TRP A 169 -7.45 4.80 -5.74
C TRP A 169 -7.73 4.08 -7.06
N ASP A 170 -8.98 3.78 -7.35
CA ASP A 170 -9.46 3.18 -8.61
C ASP A 170 -8.62 1.96 -9.03
N ILE A 171 -8.48 1.00 -8.10
CA ILE A 171 -7.80 -0.27 -8.37
C ILE A 171 -8.74 -1.12 -9.23
N PRO A 172 -8.33 -1.58 -10.42
CA PRO A 172 -9.18 -2.36 -11.30
C PRO A 172 -9.56 -3.72 -10.69
N ILE A 173 -10.81 -4.13 -10.90
CA ILE A 173 -11.30 -5.45 -10.54
C ILE A 173 -11.83 -6.10 -11.81
N ALA A 174 -11.21 -7.20 -12.24
CA ALA A 174 -11.64 -7.97 -13.39
C ALA A 174 -13.02 -8.64 -13.13
N GLU A 175 -13.77 -8.91 -14.18
CA GLU A 175 -15.10 -9.54 -14.04
C GLU A 175 -15.04 -10.92 -13.37
N ALA A 176 -14.01 -11.71 -13.65
CA ALA A 176 -13.80 -13.00 -13.01
C ALA A 176 -13.59 -12.87 -11.47
N ASP A 177 -12.90 -11.80 -11.02
CA ASP A 177 -12.69 -11.54 -9.60
C ASP A 177 -13.98 -11.04 -8.93
N ARG A 178 -14.80 -10.25 -9.65
CA ARG A 178 -16.15 -9.85 -9.18
C ARG A 178 -17.07 -11.06 -9.01
N GLN A 179 -17.05 -11.98 -9.97
CA GLN A 179 -17.83 -13.22 -9.90
C GLN A 179 -17.36 -14.12 -8.74
N PHE A 180 -16.05 -14.21 -8.50
CA PHE A 180 -15.51 -14.91 -7.34
C PHE A 180 -16.03 -14.32 -6.01
N ALA A 181 -16.09 -12.99 -5.93
CA ALA A 181 -16.57 -12.25 -4.76
C ALA A 181 -18.10 -12.28 -4.61
N GLY A 182 -18.83 -12.97 -5.47
CA GLY A 182 -20.29 -13.06 -5.49
C GLY A 182 -20.90 -13.30 -4.10
N ARG A 183 -21.89 -12.48 -3.76
CA ARG A 183 -22.61 -12.54 -2.47
C ARG A 183 -24.05 -13.00 -2.65
N GLU A 184 -24.65 -13.57 -1.62
CA GLU A 184 -26.07 -13.89 -1.61
C GLU A 184 -26.90 -12.59 -1.58
N PRO A 185 -27.87 -12.43 -2.49
CA PRO A 185 -28.75 -11.26 -2.48
C PRO A 185 -29.54 -11.15 -1.16
N GLY A 186 -29.64 -9.94 -0.63
CA GLY A 186 -30.48 -9.65 0.54
C GLY A 186 -29.85 -9.99 1.90
N ARG A 187 -28.60 -10.49 1.93
CA ARG A 187 -27.86 -10.69 3.19
C ARG A 187 -26.64 -9.77 3.25
N PRO A 188 -26.42 -9.08 4.38
CA PRO A 188 -25.18 -8.35 4.57
C PRO A 188 -23.98 -9.29 4.52
N LEU A 189 -22.88 -8.85 3.92
CA LEU A 189 -21.61 -9.57 3.86
C LEU A 189 -20.57 -8.93 4.77
N VAL A 190 -20.03 -9.70 5.70
CA VAL A 190 -18.91 -9.27 6.54
C VAL A 190 -17.69 -10.13 6.27
N VAL A 191 -16.56 -9.49 5.96
CA VAL A 191 -15.28 -10.17 5.79
C VAL A 191 -14.42 -9.96 7.03
N ILE A 192 -13.94 -11.05 7.61
CA ILE A 192 -13.03 -11.04 8.75
C ILE A 192 -11.64 -11.53 8.27
N SER A 193 -10.62 -10.68 8.39
CA SER A 193 -9.22 -11.04 8.19
C SER A 193 -8.50 -11.02 9.53
N PRO A 194 -8.47 -12.11 10.32
CA PRO A 194 -8.14 -12.06 11.74
C PRO A 194 -6.66 -11.89 12.05
N CYS A 195 -5.78 -12.11 11.06
CA CYS A 195 -4.34 -12.13 11.29
C CYS A 195 -3.62 -10.97 10.59
N SER A 196 -2.66 -10.39 11.28
CA SER A 196 -1.65 -9.50 10.69
C SER A 196 -0.42 -10.31 10.25
N SER A 197 0.48 -9.66 9.48
CA SER A 197 1.72 -10.31 9.03
C SER A 197 2.52 -10.87 10.21
N GLN A 198 3.00 -12.12 10.06
CA GLN A 198 3.78 -12.80 11.10
C GLN A 198 5.16 -12.16 11.26
N ARG A 199 5.38 -11.56 12.41
CA ARG A 199 6.67 -11.04 12.87
C ARG A 199 7.00 -11.65 14.23
N ALA A 200 8.26 -11.74 14.58
CA ALA A 200 8.75 -12.39 15.80
C ALA A 200 8.14 -11.88 17.12
N ARG A 201 7.41 -10.77 17.14
CA ARG A 201 6.67 -10.23 18.29
C ARG A 201 5.39 -9.59 17.80
N ASN A 202 4.49 -10.44 17.27
CA ASN A 202 3.21 -9.95 16.76
C ASN A 202 2.15 -9.94 17.88
N PHE A 203 1.84 -8.79 18.42
CA PHE A 203 0.79 -8.58 19.43
C PHE A 203 -0.50 -7.98 18.83
N ARG A 204 -0.64 -7.96 17.50
CA ARG A 204 -1.77 -7.31 16.81
C ARG A 204 -2.98 -8.22 16.64
N ASN A 205 -2.77 -9.53 16.72
CA ASN A 205 -3.85 -10.47 16.50
C ASN A 205 -4.73 -10.57 17.74
N TRP A 206 -6.01 -10.41 17.55
CA TRP A 206 -7.01 -10.67 18.59
C TRP A 206 -7.16 -12.18 18.80
N PRO A 207 -7.50 -12.68 20.01
CA PRO A 207 -7.74 -14.09 20.25
C PRO A 207 -8.87 -14.66 19.37
N GLU A 208 -8.73 -15.90 18.93
CA GLU A 208 -9.72 -16.59 18.09
C GLU A 208 -11.14 -16.55 18.69
N SER A 209 -11.24 -16.74 20.01
CA SER A 209 -12.52 -16.76 20.74
C SER A 209 -13.31 -15.46 20.58
N HIS A 210 -12.64 -14.32 20.48
CA HIS A 210 -13.29 -13.03 20.27
C HIS A 210 -13.85 -12.93 18.85
N PHE A 211 -13.11 -13.36 17.84
CA PHE A 211 -13.62 -13.40 16.46
C PHE A 211 -14.78 -14.39 16.32
N VAL A 212 -14.74 -15.55 17.00
CA VAL A 212 -15.86 -16.51 17.06
C VAL A 212 -17.10 -15.85 17.65
N SER A 213 -16.95 -15.12 18.75
CA SER A 213 -18.08 -14.42 19.40
C SER A 213 -18.69 -13.36 18.47
N VAL A 214 -17.85 -12.57 17.78
CA VAL A 214 -18.31 -11.58 16.81
C VAL A 214 -18.99 -12.23 15.61
N ALA A 215 -18.42 -13.27 15.05
CA ALA A 215 -18.99 -13.99 13.91
C ALA A 215 -20.35 -14.64 14.25
N ASN A 216 -20.48 -15.24 15.42
CA ASN A 216 -21.75 -15.80 15.91
C ASN A 216 -22.81 -14.69 16.10
N TYR A 217 -22.45 -13.56 16.71
CA TYR A 217 -23.35 -12.42 16.85
C TYR A 217 -23.86 -11.92 15.49
N LEU A 218 -22.94 -11.72 14.53
CA LEU A 218 -23.30 -11.26 13.19
C LEU A 218 -24.27 -12.22 12.49
N ARG A 219 -24.00 -13.52 12.54
CA ARG A 219 -24.84 -14.54 11.88
C ARG A 219 -26.19 -14.70 12.55
N GLN A 220 -26.21 -14.84 13.87
CA GLN A 220 -27.45 -15.18 14.61
C GLN A 220 -28.35 -13.96 14.83
N GLN A 221 -27.77 -12.80 15.12
CA GLN A 221 -28.54 -11.60 15.49
C GLN A 221 -28.75 -10.63 14.30
N LYS A 222 -27.93 -10.72 13.26
CA LYS A 222 -27.95 -9.79 12.12
C LYS A 222 -28.20 -10.49 10.78
N ASN A 223 -28.39 -11.79 10.78
CA ASN A 223 -28.58 -12.60 9.55
C ASN A 223 -27.52 -12.31 8.47
N THR A 224 -26.28 -12.18 8.90
CA THR A 224 -25.15 -11.76 8.08
C THR A 224 -24.41 -12.97 7.52
N ASP A 225 -23.96 -12.89 6.27
CA ASP A 225 -22.99 -13.81 5.73
C ASP A 225 -21.58 -13.42 6.21
N VAL A 226 -20.84 -14.37 6.77
CA VAL A 226 -19.51 -14.12 7.33
C VAL A 226 -18.48 -14.96 6.60
N ILE A 227 -17.49 -14.27 6.01
CA ILE A 227 -16.35 -14.89 5.34
C ILE A 227 -15.09 -14.60 6.14
N VAL A 228 -14.25 -15.63 6.37
CA VAL A 228 -12.93 -15.47 6.94
C VAL A 228 -11.88 -15.59 5.84
N THR A 229 -10.92 -14.65 5.82
CA THR A 229 -9.84 -14.59 4.84
C THR A 229 -8.48 -14.52 5.54
N GLY A 230 -7.42 -14.84 4.82
CA GLY A 230 -6.04 -14.78 5.30
C GLY A 230 -5.08 -15.36 4.28
N GLY A 231 -3.79 -15.23 4.55
CA GLY A 231 -2.74 -15.91 3.80
C GLY A 231 -2.72 -17.41 4.06
N ASN A 232 -1.58 -18.06 3.79
CA ASN A 232 -1.48 -19.52 3.85
C ASN A 232 -0.58 -20.02 5.01
N SER A 233 -0.40 -19.23 6.07
CA SER A 233 0.33 -19.67 7.25
C SER A 233 -0.49 -20.62 8.12
N GLU A 234 0.17 -21.46 8.93
CA GLU A 234 -0.55 -22.40 9.81
C GLU A 234 -1.45 -21.67 10.81
N LEU A 235 -0.99 -20.55 11.34
CA LEU A 235 -1.80 -19.72 12.25
C LEU A 235 -3.08 -19.22 11.56
N GLU A 236 -2.98 -18.68 10.34
CA GLU A 236 -4.14 -18.20 9.60
C GLU A 236 -5.12 -19.34 9.29
N ARG A 237 -4.60 -20.50 8.86
CA ARG A 237 -5.43 -21.68 8.65
C ARG A 237 -6.12 -22.17 9.93
N GLN A 238 -5.46 -22.04 11.09
CA GLN A 238 -6.08 -22.35 12.37
C GLN A 238 -7.28 -21.43 12.64
N TYR A 239 -7.11 -20.10 12.50
CA TYR A 239 -8.21 -19.14 12.63
C TYR A 239 -9.36 -19.45 11.66
N GLY A 240 -9.06 -19.79 10.41
CA GLY A 240 -10.05 -20.19 9.41
C GLY A 240 -10.85 -21.39 9.86
N ARG A 241 -10.17 -22.48 10.27
CA ARG A 241 -10.81 -23.70 10.77
C ARG A 241 -11.70 -23.43 12.01
N THR A 242 -11.21 -22.65 12.95
CA THR A 242 -11.93 -22.29 14.17
C THR A 242 -13.20 -21.51 13.87
N LEU A 243 -13.14 -20.46 13.05
CA LEU A 243 -14.32 -19.68 12.67
C LEU A 243 -15.33 -20.51 11.85
N ARG A 244 -14.84 -21.37 10.95
CA ARG A 244 -15.69 -22.28 10.20
C ARG A 244 -16.43 -23.24 11.12
N THR A 245 -15.73 -23.85 12.08
CA THR A 245 -16.30 -24.88 12.95
C THR A 245 -17.23 -24.31 14.01
N LEU A 246 -16.84 -23.21 14.67
CA LEU A 246 -17.53 -22.68 15.84
C LEU A 246 -18.51 -21.53 15.51
N ALA A 247 -18.34 -20.91 14.36
CA ALA A 247 -19.21 -19.80 13.92
C ALA A 247 -19.79 -20.01 12.52
N GLN A 248 -19.58 -21.16 11.89
CA GLN A 248 -20.07 -21.48 10.54
C GLN A 248 -19.72 -20.41 9.49
N ALA A 249 -18.61 -19.72 9.66
CA ALA A 249 -18.11 -18.78 8.67
C ALA A 249 -17.61 -19.53 7.42
N ARG A 250 -17.77 -18.93 6.25
CA ARG A 250 -17.16 -19.44 5.02
C ARG A 250 -15.65 -19.20 5.07
N ASP A 251 -14.87 -20.27 5.07
CA ASP A 251 -13.41 -20.22 5.17
C ASP A 251 -12.76 -20.12 3.78
N LEU A 252 -12.13 -18.97 3.50
CA LEU A 252 -11.35 -18.69 2.29
C LEU A 252 -9.87 -18.43 2.60
N VAL A 253 -9.38 -18.81 3.78
CA VAL A 253 -7.97 -18.67 4.15
C VAL A 253 -7.09 -19.47 3.20
N GLY A 254 -6.10 -18.79 2.59
CA GLY A 254 -5.19 -19.40 1.61
C GLY A 254 -5.80 -19.71 0.24
N GLN A 255 -7.03 -19.28 -0.02
CA GLN A 255 -7.78 -19.63 -1.23
C GLN A 255 -8.01 -18.43 -2.17
N THR A 256 -7.49 -17.26 -1.85
CA THR A 256 -7.67 -16.06 -2.66
C THR A 256 -6.35 -15.54 -3.23
N SER A 257 -6.36 -15.08 -4.47
CA SER A 257 -5.37 -14.15 -4.97
C SER A 257 -5.54 -12.78 -4.30
N LEU A 258 -4.59 -11.86 -4.44
CA LEU A 258 -4.77 -10.49 -3.93
C LEU A 258 -5.90 -9.74 -4.64
N LYS A 259 -6.12 -9.99 -5.93
CA LYS A 259 -7.24 -9.41 -6.69
C LYS A 259 -8.58 -9.97 -6.26
N GLN A 260 -8.66 -11.28 -6.03
CA GLN A 260 -9.87 -11.91 -5.49
C GLN A 260 -10.18 -11.43 -4.07
N LEU A 261 -9.16 -11.31 -3.22
CA LEU A 261 -9.32 -10.71 -1.89
C LEU A 261 -9.82 -9.27 -2.01
N TYR A 262 -9.22 -8.45 -2.88
CA TYR A 262 -9.64 -7.07 -3.09
C TYR A 262 -11.09 -6.98 -3.56
N ALA A 263 -11.49 -7.80 -4.53
CA ALA A 263 -12.86 -7.87 -5.02
C ALA A 263 -13.85 -8.28 -3.90
N LEU A 264 -13.47 -9.24 -3.06
CA LEU A 264 -14.27 -9.66 -1.90
C LEU A 264 -14.43 -8.54 -0.88
N LEU A 265 -13.34 -7.83 -0.57
CA LEU A 265 -13.37 -6.67 0.34
C LEU A 265 -14.23 -5.54 -0.23
N ALA A 266 -14.17 -5.31 -1.55
CA ALA A 266 -14.99 -4.29 -2.23
C ALA A 266 -16.48 -4.66 -2.28
N ALA A 267 -16.82 -5.95 -2.29
CA ALA A 267 -18.21 -6.43 -2.26
C ALA A 267 -18.80 -6.51 -0.83
N ALA A 268 -17.97 -6.42 0.21
CA ALA A 268 -18.39 -6.51 1.59
C ALA A 268 -19.10 -5.23 2.07
N ASP A 269 -20.05 -5.38 2.97
CA ASP A 269 -20.67 -4.26 3.69
C ASP A 269 -19.79 -3.81 4.87
N LEU A 270 -18.97 -4.72 5.42
CA LEU A 270 -18.04 -4.44 6.52
C LEU A 270 -16.83 -5.37 6.46
N VAL A 271 -15.66 -4.81 6.76
CA VAL A 271 -14.42 -5.56 6.94
C VAL A 271 -13.94 -5.40 8.39
N ILE A 272 -13.57 -6.50 9.03
CA ILE A 272 -12.99 -6.52 10.38
C ILE A 272 -11.60 -7.14 10.31
N ALA A 273 -10.57 -6.38 10.68
CA ALA A 273 -9.20 -6.87 10.63
C ALA A 273 -8.28 -6.09 11.59
N PRO A 274 -7.18 -6.69 12.08
CA PRO A 274 -6.12 -5.94 12.74
C PRO A 274 -5.39 -5.03 11.76
N ASP A 275 -4.47 -4.19 12.26
CA ASP A 275 -3.57 -3.36 11.43
C ASP A 275 -2.76 -4.23 10.45
N SER A 276 -3.29 -4.40 9.25
CA SER A 276 -2.80 -5.32 8.20
C SER A 276 -3.26 -4.89 6.81
N GLY A 277 -2.72 -5.54 5.76
CA GLY A 277 -3.06 -5.24 4.37
C GLY A 277 -4.57 -5.13 4.08
N PRO A 278 -5.41 -6.07 4.53
CA PRO A 278 -6.86 -6.03 4.30
C PRO A 278 -7.57 -4.76 4.77
N VAL A 279 -7.16 -4.16 5.90
CA VAL A 279 -7.73 -2.87 6.35
C VAL A 279 -7.50 -1.78 5.30
N HIS A 280 -6.27 -1.66 4.82
CA HIS A 280 -5.92 -0.65 3.82
C HIS A 280 -6.56 -0.93 2.46
N MET A 281 -6.61 -2.19 2.04
CA MET A 281 -7.30 -2.60 0.82
C MET A 281 -8.79 -2.25 0.88
N ALA A 282 -9.48 -2.56 1.98
CA ALA A 282 -10.88 -2.22 2.17
C ALA A 282 -11.12 -0.70 2.16
N THR A 283 -10.21 0.07 2.77
CA THR A 283 -10.25 1.54 2.72
C THR A 283 -10.14 2.05 1.28
N THR A 284 -9.25 1.48 0.47
CA THR A 284 -9.13 1.87 -0.96
C THR A 284 -10.35 1.48 -1.78
N ALA A 285 -11.06 0.43 -1.39
CA ALA A 285 -12.34 0.01 -1.97
C ALA A 285 -13.55 0.81 -1.45
N ARG A 286 -13.33 1.75 -0.51
CA ARG A 286 -14.37 2.54 0.17
C ARG A 286 -15.37 1.69 0.96
N THR A 287 -14.97 0.49 1.38
CA THR A 287 -15.76 -0.40 2.23
C THR A 287 -15.63 0.03 3.69
N ALA A 288 -16.70 -0.07 4.47
CA ALA A 288 -16.66 0.21 5.90
C ALA A 288 -15.69 -0.75 6.61
N VAL A 289 -14.87 -0.23 7.53
CA VAL A 289 -13.81 -1.00 8.20
C VAL A 289 -13.88 -0.83 9.71
N ILE A 290 -13.76 -1.94 10.44
CA ILE A 290 -13.38 -1.95 11.86
C ILE A 290 -11.94 -2.43 11.95
N GLY A 291 -11.02 -1.48 12.14
CA GLY A 291 -9.60 -1.77 12.36
C GLY A 291 -9.32 -2.03 13.84
N LEU A 292 -8.67 -3.15 14.14
CA LEU A 292 -8.28 -3.52 15.51
C LEU A 292 -6.82 -3.12 15.73
N TYR A 293 -6.60 -1.93 16.26
CA TYR A 293 -5.28 -1.35 16.49
C TYR A 293 -4.84 -1.57 17.94
N ALA A 294 -3.97 -2.55 18.18
CA ALA A 294 -3.46 -2.86 19.51
C ALA A 294 -2.17 -2.10 19.86
N THR A 295 -1.35 -1.73 18.87
CA THR A 295 0.01 -1.19 19.04
C THR A 295 0.38 -0.06 18.09
N SER A 296 -0.53 0.37 17.23
CA SER A 296 -0.35 1.46 16.25
C SER A 296 -1.52 2.43 16.35
N ASN A 297 -1.23 3.70 16.16
CA ASN A 297 -2.23 4.77 16.09
C ASN A 297 -2.68 4.99 14.65
#